data_eac4109b23bfaa278681824131ab4f62
#
_entry.id   eac4109b23bfaa278681824131ab4f62
#
_cell.length_a   1.000
_cell.length_b   1.000
_cell.length_c   1.000
_cell.angle_alpha   90.00
_cell.angle_beta   90.00
_cell.angle_gamma   90.00
#
_symmetry.space_group_name_H-M   'P 1'
#
loop_
_entity.id
_entity.type
_entity.pdbx_description
1 polymer ?
#
loop_
_entity_poly.entity_id
_entity_poly.type
_entity_poly.pdbx_seq_one_letter_code
_entity_poly.pdbx_strand_id
1 'polypeptide(L)'
;MPGIVAAFSELDSTVHAIEAVRQGRFGNVTVYSPTPRHELEHAVDAPPSRVRLFTLIGGLSGATFGYWIAVYASKYWPIVVGNKPIASWVPYTIFGFEVMVLVGSLATVFALFALSRVPRLTMTVGYDPRFSGGHFGVWVEATPERSKELADLLRQHGAVEVRHES
;
A
#
# COMPACT_ATOMS: atom_id res chain seq x y z
N MET A 1 21.88 1.91 1.62
CA MET A 1 22.05 0.47 1.94
C MET A 1 22.61 -0.16 0.68
N PRO A 2 23.73 -0.87 0.74
CA PRO A 2 24.30 -1.51 -0.43
C PRO A 2 23.36 -2.58 -0.96
N GLY A 3 23.17 -2.62 -2.26
CA GLY A 3 22.26 -3.57 -2.90
C GLY A 3 22.59 -3.78 -4.37
N ILE A 4 21.86 -4.68 -4.99
CA ILE A 4 21.95 -4.95 -6.42
C ILE A 4 20.61 -4.65 -7.06
N VAL A 5 20.68 -3.91 -8.18
CA VAL A 5 19.54 -3.67 -9.07
C VAL A 5 19.69 -4.51 -10.32
N ALA A 6 18.68 -5.27 -10.64
CA ALA A 6 18.59 -6.01 -11.89
C ALA A 6 17.39 -5.54 -12.71
N ALA A 7 17.60 -5.38 -14.01
CA ALA A 7 16.54 -5.04 -14.96
C ALA A 7 16.17 -6.28 -15.78
N PHE A 8 14.86 -6.50 -15.96
CA PHE A 8 14.31 -7.59 -16.75
C PHE A 8 13.36 -7.05 -17.80
N SER A 9 13.30 -7.71 -18.95
CA SER A 9 12.36 -7.39 -20.03
C SER A 9 11.07 -8.21 -19.98
N GLU A 10 11.09 -9.36 -19.31
CA GLU A 10 9.99 -10.32 -19.26
C GLU A 10 9.49 -10.54 -17.83
N LEU A 11 8.16 -10.70 -17.71
CA LEU A 11 7.51 -10.91 -16.41
C LEU A 11 7.91 -12.26 -15.80
N ASP A 12 7.88 -13.34 -16.58
CA ASP A 12 8.14 -14.69 -16.07
C ASP A 12 9.57 -14.83 -15.54
N SER A 13 10.55 -14.29 -16.28
CA SER A 13 11.95 -14.24 -15.83
C SER A 13 12.09 -13.45 -14.53
N THR A 14 11.34 -12.36 -14.36
CA THR A 14 11.34 -11.54 -13.15
C THR A 14 10.77 -12.31 -11.96
N VAL A 15 9.64 -13.01 -12.14
CA VAL A 15 9.00 -13.83 -11.09
C VAL A 15 9.95 -14.93 -10.62
N HIS A 16 10.52 -15.70 -11.55
CA HIS A 16 11.48 -16.76 -11.21
C HIS A 16 12.73 -16.24 -10.50
N ALA A 17 13.24 -15.07 -10.91
CA ALA A 17 14.36 -14.43 -10.24
C ALA A 17 14.02 -14.03 -8.78
N ILE A 18 12.84 -13.46 -8.56
CA ILE A 18 12.37 -13.10 -7.21
C ILE A 18 12.23 -14.33 -6.32
N GLU A 19 11.64 -15.41 -6.83
CA GLU A 19 11.49 -16.67 -6.10
C GLU A 19 12.86 -17.27 -5.72
N ALA A 20 13.81 -17.28 -6.66
CA ALA A 20 15.16 -17.77 -6.42
C ALA A 20 15.90 -16.92 -5.36
N VAL A 21 15.77 -15.60 -5.40
CA VAL A 21 16.34 -14.69 -4.39
C VAL A 21 15.76 -14.98 -3.00
N ARG A 22 14.45 -15.20 -2.92
CA ARG A 22 13.78 -15.54 -1.64
C ARG A 22 14.22 -16.89 -1.10
N GLN A 23 14.29 -17.91 -1.95
CA GLN A 23 14.78 -19.25 -1.56
C GLN A 23 16.22 -19.18 -1.06
N GLY A 24 17.05 -18.36 -1.70
CA GLY A 24 18.44 -18.11 -1.28
C GLY A 24 18.59 -17.23 -0.04
N ARG A 25 17.50 -16.63 0.47
CA ARG A 25 17.49 -15.73 1.64
C ARG A 25 18.55 -14.63 1.54
N PHE A 26 18.63 -13.96 0.39
CA PHE A 26 19.65 -12.93 0.17
C PHE A 26 19.39 -11.64 0.94
N GLY A 27 18.13 -11.24 1.10
CA GLY A 27 17.76 -10.02 1.80
C GLY A 27 16.37 -9.50 1.41
N ASN A 28 16.09 -8.25 1.74
CA ASN A 28 14.84 -7.62 1.37
C ASN A 28 14.80 -7.36 -0.14
N VAL A 29 13.67 -7.71 -0.76
CA VAL A 29 13.43 -7.52 -2.19
C VAL A 29 12.46 -6.37 -2.39
N THR A 30 12.82 -5.42 -3.26
CA THR A 30 11.92 -4.38 -3.74
C THR A 30 11.76 -4.52 -5.24
N VAL A 31 10.52 -4.58 -5.71
CA VAL A 31 10.19 -4.76 -7.13
C VAL A 31 9.59 -3.49 -7.70
N TYR A 32 10.07 -3.09 -8.86
CA TYR A 32 9.56 -1.99 -9.66
C TYR A 32 8.89 -2.54 -10.90
N SER A 33 7.65 -2.17 -11.13
CA SER A 33 6.85 -2.61 -12.27
C SER A 33 6.11 -1.44 -12.89
N PRO A 34 6.04 -1.33 -14.22
CA PRO A 34 5.28 -0.28 -14.89
C PRO A 34 3.77 -0.44 -14.72
N THR A 35 3.32 -1.65 -14.45
CA THR A 35 1.91 -1.99 -14.24
C THR A 35 1.75 -2.92 -13.04
N PRO A 36 0.64 -2.81 -12.28
CA PRO A 36 0.36 -3.76 -11.20
C PRO A 36 0.17 -5.17 -11.77
N ARG A 37 0.89 -6.15 -11.23
CA ARG A 37 0.86 -7.55 -11.60
C ARG A 37 0.71 -8.41 -10.36
N HIS A 38 -0.33 -9.25 -10.34
CA HIS A 38 -0.58 -10.15 -9.22
C HIS A 38 0.51 -11.20 -9.05
N GLU A 39 1.13 -11.63 -10.14
CA GLU A 39 2.23 -12.59 -10.14
C GLU A 39 3.42 -12.05 -9.34
N LEU A 40 3.76 -10.76 -9.49
CA LEU A 40 4.82 -10.11 -8.74
C LEU A 40 4.46 -9.93 -7.25
N GLU A 41 3.20 -9.58 -6.95
CA GLU A 41 2.72 -9.48 -5.57
C GLU A 41 2.85 -10.83 -4.83
N HIS A 42 2.48 -11.93 -5.50
CA HIS A 42 2.63 -13.28 -4.96
C HIS A 42 4.09 -13.70 -4.80
N ALA A 43 4.94 -13.40 -5.80
CA ALA A 43 6.35 -13.73 -5.73
C ALA A 43 7.08 -12.99 -4.58
N VAL A 44 6.73 -11.72 -4.34
CA VAL A 44 7.27 -10.92 -3.21
C VAL A 44 6.66 -11.34 -1.88
N ASP A 45 5.45 -11.93 -1.86
CA ASP A 45 4.69 -12.30 -0.66
C ASP A 45 4.51 -11.10 0.30
N ALA A 46 4.08 -9.99 -0.28
CA ALA A 46 3.91 -8.75 0.45
C ALA A 46 2.77 -8.88 1.48
N PRO A 47 2.97 -8.42 2.72
CA PRO A 47 1.91 -8.46 3.72
C PRO A 47 0.73 -7.58 3.30
N PRO A 48 -0.52 -7.95 3.68
CA PRO A 48 -1.70 -7.18 3.32
C PRO A 48 -1.62 -5.75 3.85
N SER A 49 -2.08 -4.81 3.04
CA SER A 49 -2.04 -3.38 3.39
C SER A 49 -2.86 -3.07 4.64
N ARG A 50 -2.24 -2.36 5.59
CA ARG A 50 -2.90 -1.87 6.81
C ARG A 50 -3.89 -0.74 6.55
N VAL A 51 -3.94 -0.18 5.36
CA VAL A 51 -4.90 0.88 4.98
C VAL A 51 -6.34 0.44 5.27
N ARG A 52 -6.67 -0.83 5.02
CA ARG A 52 -8.01 -1.40 5.29
C ARG A 52 -8.45 -1.22 6.75
N LEU A 53 -7.52 -1.36 7.69
CA LEU A 53 -7.80 -1.20 9.12
C LEU A 53 -8.14 0.26 9.45
N PHE A 54 -7.40 1.22 8.88
CA PHE A 54 -7.68 2.64 9.06
C PHE A 54 -9.03 3.05 8.48
N THR A 55 -9.39 2.53 7.30
CA THR A 55 -10.71 2.73 6.70
C THR A 55 -11.83 2.20 7.59
N LEU A 56 -11.66 1.00 8.14
CA LEU A 56 -12.65 0.38 9.03
C LEU A 56 -12.83 1.19 10.32
N ILE A 57 -11.72 1.54 10.99
CA ILE A 57 -11.77 2.32 12.24
C ILE A 57 -12.36 3.71 11.96
N GLY A 58 -11.94 4.37 10.88
CA GLY A 58 -12.47 5.67 10.47
C GLY A 58 -13.97 5.61 10.17
N GLY A 59 -14.41 4.61 9.44
CA GLY A 59 -15.84 4.41 9.14
C GLY A 59 -16.69 4.16 10.39
N LEU A 60 -16.27 3.23 11.25
CA LEU A 60 -16.99 2.93 12.49
C LEU A 60 -17.05 4.13 13.44
N SER A 61 -15.93 4.85 13.60
CA SER A 61 -15.91 6.06 14.42
C SER A 61 -16.77 7.17 13.82
N GLY A 62 -16.78 7.33 12.50
CA GLY A 62 -17.64 8.27 11.80
C GLY A 62 -19.13 7.95 11.97
N ALA A 63 -19.51 6.69 11.81
CA ALA A 63 -20.89 6.25 12.04
C ALA A 63 -21.35 6.54 13.48
N THR A 64 -20.53 6.13 14.45
CA THR A 64 -20.84 6.33 15.89
C THR A 64 -20.96 7.81 16.22
N PHE A 65 -20.03 8.62 15.74
CA PHE A 65 -20.04 10.08 15.94
C PHE A 65 -21.27 10.72 15.25
N GLY A 66 -21.59 10.32 14.02
CA GLY A 66 -22.75 10.85 13.29
C GLY A 66 -24.08 10.58 14.03
N TYR A 67 -24.27 9.35 14.52
CA TYR A 67 -25.43 9.04 15.32
C TYR A 67 -25.45 9.80 16.65
N TRP A 68 -24.33 9.83 17.34
CA TRP A 68 -24.21 10.52 18.61
C TRP A 68 -24.53 12.00 18.50
N ILE A 69 -23.94 12.71 17.54
CA ILE A 69 -24.16 14.14 17.36
C ILE A 69 -25.60 14.45 16.95
N ALA A 70 -26.23 13.62 16.11
CA ALA A 70 -27.62 13.79 15.70
C ALA A 70 -28.59 13.65 16.89
N VAL A 71 -28.38 12.62 17.74
CA VAL A 71 -29.17 12.43 18.96
C VAL A 71 -28.92 13.55 19.96
N TYR A 72 -27.66 13.95 20.14
CA TYR A 72 -27.29 15.02 21.06
C TYR A 72 -27.94 16.35 20.64
N ALA A 73 -27.79 16.75 19.40
CA ALA A 73 -28.36 18.00 18.86
C ALA A 73 -29.89 18.03 18.98
N SER A 74 -30.57 16.91 18.68
CA SER A 74 -32.03 16.82 18.76
C SER A 74 -32.56 16.91 20.19
N LYS A 75 -31.83 16.37 21.15
CA LYS A 75 -32.19 16.45 22.57
C LYS A 75 -31.83 17.81 23.19
N TYR A 76 -30.75 18.42 22.77
CA TYR A 76 -30.30 19.72 23.23
C TYR A 76 -31.23 20.85 22.78
N TRP A 77 -31.72 20.74 21.52
CA TRP A 77 -32.70 21.68 20.96
C TRP A 77 -33.95 20.95 20.49
N PRO A 78 -34.89 20.63 21.42
CA PRO A 78 -36.03 19.80 21.09
C PRO A 78 -37.07 20.59 20.27
N ILE A 79 -37.15 20.30 18.99
CA ILE A 79 -38.16 20.84 18.09
C ILE A 79 -39.27 19.81 17.92
N VAL A 80 -40.45 20.12 18.47
CA VAL A 80 -41.61 19.24 18.36
C VAL A 80 -42.33 19.50 17.03
N VAL A 81 -42.25 18.55 16.11
CA VAL A 81 -42.90 18.65 14.79
C VAL A 81 -43.82 17.46 14.56
N GLY A 82 -45.12 17.71 14.40
CA GLY A 82 -46.09 16.76 13.88
C GLY A 82 -46.14 15.40 14.62
N ASN A 83 -46.12 15.43 15.95
CA ASN A 83 -46.16 14.21 16.81
C ASN A 83 -45.09 13.17 16.53
N LYS A 84 -43.94 13.56 15.94
CA LYS A 84 -42.81 12.70 15.71
C LYS A 84 -41.90 12.68 16.93
N PRO A 85 -41.22 11.53 17.24
CA PRO A 85 -40.26 11.50 18.34
C PRO A 85 -39.11 12.46 18.11
N ILE A 86 -38.69 13.16 19.18
CA ILE A 86 -37.59 14.15 19.14
C ILE A 86 -36.28 13.50 18.64
N ALA A 87 -36.01 12.27 19.09
CA ALA A 87 -34.89 11.45 18.61
C ALA A 87 -35.43 10.36 17.68
N SER A 88 -35.29 10.53 16.39
CA SER A 88 -35.79 9.57 15.39
C SER A 88 -34.68 8.76 14.79
N TRP A 89 -34.74 7.44 14.96
CA TRP A 89 -33.70 6.51 14.52
C TRP A 89 -33.48 6.53 12.99
N VAL A 90 -34.56 6.49 12.21
CA VAL A 90 -34.49 6.32 10.75
C VAL A 90 -33.77 7.47 10.04
N PRO A 91 -34.11 8.78 10.22
CA PRO A 91 -33.40 9.87 9.59
C PRO A 91 -31.94 9.98 10.04
N TYR A 92 -31.61 9.57 11.27
CA TYR A 92 -30.23 9.59 11.76
C TYR A 92 -29.34 8.55 11.11
N THR A 93 -29.92 7.48 10.55
CA THR A 93 -29.19 6.49 9.77
C THR A 93 -28.56 7.14 8.52
N ILE A 94 -29.27 8.02 7.83
CA ILE A 94 -28.76 8.73 6.67
C ILE A 94 -27.56 9.61 7.08
N PHE A 95 -27.74 10.40 8.14
CA PHE A 95 -26.67 11.27 8.64
C PHE A 95 -25.46 10.48 9.16
N GLY A 96 -25.72 9.41 9.92
CA GLY A 96 -24.64 8.51 10.38
C GLY A 96 -23.88 7.87 9.23
N PHE A 97 -24.56 7.49 8.15
CA PHE A 97 -23.94 6.97 6.94
C PHE A 97 -23.06 8.02 6.23
N GLU A 98 -23.55 9.24 6.08
CA GLU A 98 -22.79 10.32 5.46
C GLU A 98 -21.49 10.61 6.21
N VAL A 99 -21.56 10.72 7.54
CA VAL A 99 -20.38 10.94 8.39
C VAL A 99 -19.45 9.73 8.38
N MET A 100 -19.99 8.51 8.33
CA MET A 100 -19.21 7.28 8.16
C MET A 100 -18.37 7.32 6.88
N VAL A 101 -18.99 7.65 5.75
CA VAL A 101 -18.30 7.74 4.46
C VAL A 101 -17.27 8.85 4.47
N LEU A 102 -17.61 10.02 5.01
CA LEU A 102 -16.68 11.15 5.10
C LEU A 102 -15.43 10.80 5.93
N VAL A 103 -15.61 10.34 7.16
CA VAL A 103 -14.49 10.03 8.07
C VAL A 103 -13.71 8.82 7.58
N GLY A 104 -14.38 7.81 7.04
CA GLY A 104 -13.75 6.62 6.46
C GLY A 104 -12.87 6.94 5.25
N SER A 105 -13.35 7.79 4.34
CA SER A 105 -12.58 8.22 3.17
C SER A 105 -11.38 9.09 3.57
N LEU A 106 -11.55 10.04 4.48
CA LEU A 106 -10.45 10.86 4.98
C LEU A 106 -9.39 10.01 5.71
N ALA A 107 -9.82 9.05 6.54
CA ALA A 107 -8.91 8.11 7.20
C ALA A 107 -8.15 7.25 6.19
N THR A 108 -8.79 6.83 5.09
CA THR A 108 -8.15 6.07 4.01
C THR A 108 -7.07 6.90 3.30
N VAL A 109 -7.40 8.13 2.91
CA VAL A 109 -6.45 9.04 2.26
C VAL A 109 -5.26 9.34 3.19
N PHE A 110 -5.54 9.65 4.45
CA PHE A 110 -4.49 9.89 5.44
C PHE A 110 -3.58 8.66 5.62
N ALA A 111 -4.19 7.47 5.78
CA ALA A 111 -3.44 6.22 5.93
C ALA A 111 -2.58 5.92 4.69
N LEU A 112 -3.09 6.19 3.50
CA LEU A 112 -2.36 6.00 2.25
C LEU A 112 -1.10 6.88 2.23
N PHE A 113 -1.21 8.17 2.50
CA PHE A 113 -0.06 9.07 2.55
C PHE A 113 0.91 8.72 3.69
N ALA A 114 0.39 8.45 4.88
CA ALA A 114 1.21 8.14 6.06
C ALA A 114 1.98 6.82 5.90
N LEU A 115 1.31 5.75 5.47
CA LEU A 115 1.93 4.43 5.29
C LEU A 115 2.86 4.38 4.08
N SER A 116 2.52 5.08 3.00
CA SER A 116 3.38 5.20 1.82
C SER A 116 4.54 6.17 2.04
N ARG A 117 4.54 6.93 3.14
CA ARG A 117 5.55 7.97 3.45
C ARG A 117 5.73 8.97 2.30
N VAL A 118 4.63 9.38 1.69
CA VAL A 118 4.60 10.37 0.60
C VAL A 118 4.35 11.76 1.20
N PRO A 119 5.03 12.84 0.72
CA PRO A 119 6.02 12.85 -0.35
C PRO A 119 7.39 12.32 0.09
N ARG A 120 8.01 11.50 -0.78
CA ARG A 120 9.41 11.09 -0.59
C ARG A 120 10.28 12.11 -1.30
N LEU A 121 11.05 12.88 -0.51
CA LEU A 121 11.97 13.90 -1.04
C LEU A 121 13.34 13.31 -1.43
N THR A 122 13.58 12.05 -1.13
CA THR A 122 14.80 11.33 -1.48
C THR A 122 14.53 10.37 -2.63
N MET A 123 15.51 10.21 -3.52
CA MET A 123 15.42 9.21 -4.58
C MET A 123 15.24 7.82 -3.98
N THR A 124 14.35 7.04 -4.57
CA THR A 124 14.12 5.67 -4.15
C THR A 124 15.33 4.84 -4.58
N VAL A 125 15.91 4.10 -3.64
CA VAL A 125 17.07 3.24 -3.89
C VAL A 125 16.72 2.23 -4.99
N GLY A 126 17.59 2.08 -5.99
CA GLY A 126 17.41 1.13 -7.08
C GLY A 126 16.40 1.53 -8.16
N TYR A 127 15.88 2.75 -8.16
CA TYR A 127 14.95 3.19 -9.20
C TYR A 127 15.69 3.62 -10.48
N ASP A 128 15.19 3.13 -11.62
CA ASP A 128 15.61 3.56 -12.96
C ASP A 128 14.37 3.97 -13.77
N PRO A 129 14.40 5.09 -14.51
CA PRO A 129 13.28 5.54 -15.35
C PRO A 129 12.76 4.47 -16.34
N ARG A 130 13.61 3.54 -16.77
CA ARG A 130 13.23 2.42 -17.63
C ARG A 130 12.18 1.49 -17.02
N PHE A 131 12.09 1.42 -15.67
CA PHE A 131 11.08 0.63 -14.96
C PHE A 131 9.67 1.23 -15.08
N SER A 132 9.56 2.50 -15.50
CA SER A 132 8.29 3.11 -15.91
C SER A 132 8.02 2.93 -17.41
N GLY A 133 9.02 2.52 -18.20
CA GLY A 133 8.99 2.40 -19.66
C GLY A 133 8.90 0.97 -20.21
N GLY A 134 8.48 -0.01 -19.39
CA GLY A 134 8.23 -1.38 -19.85
C GLY A 134 9.23 -2.43 -19.35
N HIS A 135 10.22 -2.05 -18.54
CA HIS A 135 11.13 -2.98 -17.88
C HIS A 135 10.70 -3.21 -16.43
N PHE A 136 10.99 -4.41 -15.92
CA PHE A 136 10.82 -4.73 -14.52
C PHE A 136 12.14 -4.55 -13.79
N GLY A 137 12.10 -3.91 -12.62
CA GLY A 137 13.26 -3.73 -11.76
C GLY A 137 13.17 -4.58 -10.51
N VAL A 138 14.25 -5.28 -10.17
CA VAL A 138 14.37 -6.00 -8.91
C VAL A 138 15.57 -5.45 -8.16
N TRP A 139 15.32 -4.80 -7.03
CA TRP A 139 16.35 -4.38 -6.11
C TRP A 139 16.41 -5.34 -4.93
N VAL A 140 17.60 -5.80 -4.61
CA VAL A 140 17.84 -6.73 -3.50
C VAL A 140 18.92 -6.17 -2.60
N GLU A 141 18.60 -6.07 -1.30
CA GLU A 141 19.59 -5.74 -0.30
C GLU A 141 20.60 -6.90 -0.18
N ALA A 142 21.88 -6.62 -0.37
CA ALA A 142 22.91 -7.64 -0.33
C ALA A 142 24.12 -7.18 0.47
N THR A 143 24.65 -8.10 1.28
CA THR A 143 25.96 -7.90 1.91
C THR A 143 27.06 -7.99 0.85
N PRO A 144 28.17 -7.25 1.01
CA PRO A 144 29.26 -7.26 0.04
C PRO A 144 29.79 -8.68 -0.29
N GLU A 145 29.76 -9.57 0.70
CA GLU A 145 30.23 -10.95 0.57
C GLU A 145 29.39 -11.80 -0.38
N ARG A 146 28.05 -11.60 -0.38
CA ARG A 146 27.10 -12.36 -1.21
C ARG A 146 26.70 -11.65 -2.49
N SER A 147 27.20 -10.45 -2.71
CA SER A 147 26.84 -9.61 -3.83
C SER A 147 27.19 -10.24 -5.20
N LYS A 148 28.32 -10.95 -5.31
CA LYS A 148 28.69 -11.67 -6.54
C LYS A 148 27.75 -12.84 -6.82
N GLU A 149 27.47 -13.66 -5.80
CA GLU A 149 26.53 -14.80 -5.89
C GLU A 149 25.15 -14.36 -6.35
N LEU A 150 24.65 -13.25 -5.77
CA LEU A 150 23.37 -12.67 -6.13
C LEU A 150 23.36 -12.13 -7.57
N ALA A 151 24.42 -11.45 -8.00
CA ALA A 151 24.52 -10.94 -9.36
C ALA A 151 24.51 -12.06 -10.40
N ASP A 152 25.21 -13.17 -10.14
CA ASP A 152 25.25 -14.32 -11.02
C ASP A 152 23.91 -15.04 -11.08
N LEU A 153 23.21 -15.17 -9.94
CA LEU A 153 21.87 -15.73 -9.86
C LEU A 153 20.87 -14.89 -10.68
N LEU A 154 20.89 -13.58 -10.56
CA LEU A 154 20.00 -12.69 -11.30
C LEU A 154 20.26 -12.78 -12.84
N ARG A 155 21.54 -12.88 -13.25
CA ARG A 155 21.89 -13.08 -14.66
C ARG A 155 21.42 -14.43 -15.20
N GLN A 156 21.56 -15.51 -14.42
CA GLN A 156 21.06 -16.84 -14.79
C GLN A 156 19.56 -16.87 -15.04
N HIS A 157 18.80 -16.02 -14.35
CA HIS A 157 17.35 -15.89 -14.52
C HIS A 157 16.94 -14.83 -15.56
N GLY A 158 17.88 -14.39 -16.41
CA GLY A 158 17.56 -13.54 -17.56
C GLY A 158 17.57 -12.04 -17.29
N ALA A 159 18.29 -11.57 -16.27
CA ALA A 159 18.50 -10.14 -16.07
C ALA A 159 19.27 -9.55 -17.28
N VAL A 160 18.68 -8.53 -17.91
CA VAL A 160 19.28 -7.80 -19.03
C VAL A 160 20.47 -6.96 -18.54
N GLU A 161 20.37 -6.42 -17.35
CA GLU A 161 21.39 -5.60 -16.72
C GLU A 161 21.41 -5.79 -15.22
N VAL A 162 22.61 -5.85 -14.63
CA VAL A 162 22.80 -5.96 -13.17
C VAL A 162 23.78 -4.89 -12.76
N ARG A 163 23.35 -4.00 -11.85
CA ARG A 163 24.15 -2.90 -11.30
C ARG A 163 24.29 -3.01 -9.79
N HIS A 164 25.44 -2.66 -9.26
CA HIS A 164 25.67 -2.50 -7.84
C HIS A 164 25.32 -1.07 -7.42
N GLU A 165 24.52 -0.92 -6.38
CA GLU A 165 24.27 0.36 -5.73
C GLU A 165 24.91 0.36 -4.33
N SER A 166 25.62 1.42 -4.05
CA SER A 166 26.32 1.65 -2.77
C SER A 166 25.51 2.53 -1.82
#